data_02f1bc78ff308cd7eb0439e388efe46e
#
_entry.id   02f1bc78ff308cd7eb0439e388efe46e
#
_cell.length_a   1.000
_cell.length_b   1.000
_cell.length_c   1.000
_cell.angle_alpha   90.00
_cell.angle_beta   90.00
_cell.angle_gamma   90.00
#
_symmetry.space_group_name_H-M   'P 1'
#
loop_
_entity.id
_entity.type
_entity.pdbx_description
1 polymer ?
#
loop_
_entity_poly.entity_id
_entity_poly.type
_entity_poly.pdbx_seq_one_letter_code
_entity_poly.pdbx_strand_id
1 'polypeptide(L)'
;MNLERFAADTDRESVRACHEIYLSGVPADAPGEPSLSLRSFAGWLALGWTEDPSEAWLARDRAGRPCGWYVLTLPQRENRHVAGVSPVVHASRRRAGLGTTLVRHAAGRAAGHGRTLLSAEAREGSPGSAFAAALGARRAITEAHRVLDVQAVPAGHLAALRAKAESAALGYSLLSWAGPVPDGLLPAVAAINGAMADTPREAGQEAQLWDPGRVRLDDHRRAVQGWRSHTVAARSLATGELAGLSQLSVDPAEPGWGLQELTAVTRPHRGHRLGLLVKVAMLELLAEREPQLTRILTGNVDGNEHMIAINAELGFTVIGRWASWQAETEQALAPPRLAGSSAGAPGRSGRRRRADPGG
;
A
#
# COMPACT_ATOMS: atom_id res chain seq x y z
N MET A 1 -7.95 22.98 18.51
CA MET A 1 -8.20 21.81 17.66
C MET A 1 -8.88 20.76 18.52
N ASN A 2 -9.97 20.18 18.03
CA ASN A 2 -10.66 19.06 18.64
C ASN A 2 -10.43 17.83 17.75
N LEU A 3 -10.18 16.65 18.36
CA LEU A 3 -10.05 15.36 17.68
C LEU A 3 -11.22 14.50 18.13
N GLU A 4 -12.03 14.07 17.18
CA GLU A 4 -13.23 13.26 17.37
C GLU A 4 -13.08 11.93 16.69
N ARG A 5 -13.32 10.82 17.44
CA ARG A 5 -13.45 9.51 16.84
C ARG A 5 -14.83 9.39 16.19
N PHE A 6 -14.89 8.84 15.01
CA PHE A 6 -16.15 8.60 14.31
C PHE A 6 -16.22 7.18 13.75
N ALA A 7 -17.45 6.74 13.49
CA ALA A 7 -17.72 5.42 12.90
C ALA A 7 -17.75 5.57 11.37
N ALA A 8 -16.72 5.06 10.69
CA ALA A 8 -16.55 5.27 9.25
C ALA A 8 -17.61 4.57 8.38
N ASP A 9 -18.30 3.58 8.92
CA ASP A 9 -19.38 2.84 8.25
C ASP A 9 -20.74 3.57 8.32
N THR A 10 -20.95 4.46 9.29
CA THR A 10 -22.25 5.10 9.56
C THR A 10 -22.22 6.63 9.49
N ASP A 11 -21.11 7.28 9.86
CA ASP A 11 -20.99 8.74 9.86
C ASP A 11 -20.58 9.28 8.48
N ARG A 12 -21.56 9.40 7.59
CA ARG A 12 -21.37 9.87 6.22
C ARG A 12 -20.85 11.31 6.11
N GLU A 13 -21.15 12.17 7.09
CA GLU A 13 -20.69 13.57 7.08
C GLU A 13 -19.19 13.62 7.32
N SER A 14 -18.71 12.95 8.37
CA SER A 14 -17.27 12.86 8.66
C SER A 14 -16.50 12.17 7.53
N VAL A 15 -17.05 11.14 6.90
CA VAL A 15 -16.45 10.46 5.74
C VAL A 15 -16.30 11.42 4.56
N ARG A 16 -17.32 12.22 4.23
CA ARG A 16 -17.23 13.22 3.16
C ARG A 16 -16.18 14.29 3.46
N ALA A 17 -16.15 14.80 4.69
CA ALA A 17 -15.15 15.77 5.12
C ALA A 17 -13.72 15.19 5.00
N CYS A 18 -13.51 13.94 5.39
CA CYS A 18 -12.23 13.25 5.22
C CYS A 18 -11.85 13.10 3.74
N HIS A 19 -12.81 12.76 2.87
CA HIS A 19 -12.58 12.61 1.43
C HIS A 19 -12.21 13.96 0.78
N GLU A 20 -12.88 15.04 1.11
CA GLU A 20 -12.54 16.40 0.64
C GLU A 20 -11.11 16.80 1.05
N ILE A 21 -10.74 16.53 2.31
CA ILE A 21 -9.37 16.75 2.80
C ILE A 21 -8.37 15.90 2.02
N TYR A 22 -8.66 14.62 1.77
CA TYR A 22 -7.84 13.72 0.97
C TYR A 22 -7.63 14.29 -0.44
N LEU A 23 -8.70 14.62 -1.14
CA LEU A 23 -8.64 15.15 -2.50
C LEU A 23 -7.83 16.45 -2.60
N SER A 24 -7.87 17.30 -1.55
CA SER A 24 -7.07 18.52 -1.52
C SER A 24 -5.56 18.27 -1.58
N GLY A 25 -5.11 17.10 -1.12
CA GLY A 25 -3.70 16.71 -1.07
C GLY A 25 -3.18 15.93 -2.28
N VAL A 26 -4.06 15.20 -2.99
CA VAL A 26 -3.69 14.28 -4.08
C VAL A 26 -2.72 14.88 -5.10
N PRO A 27 -2.89 16.12 -5.60
CA PRO A 27 -1.97 16.68 -6.60
C PRO A 27 -0.52 16.78 -6.15
N ALA A 28 -0.28 16.93 -4.84
CA ALA A 28 1.06 17.01 -4.28
C ALA A 28 1.56 15.69 -3.70
N ASP A 29 0.66 14.85 -3.21
CA ASP A 29 0.99 13.62 -2.50
C ASP A 29 1.13 12.42 -3.44
N ALA A 30 0.33 12.35 -4.51
CA ALA A 30 0.29 11.24 -5.46
C ALA A 30 0.05 11.69 -6.91
N PRO A 31 0.88 12.61 -7.47
CA PRO A 31 0.68 13.11 -8.82
C PRO A 31 0.74 11.98 -9.86
N GLY A 32 -0.25 11.95 -10.76
CA GLY A 32 -0.35 10.96 -11.84
C GLY A 32 -0.94 9.61 -11.45
N GLU A 33 -1.34 9.45 -10.19
CA GLU A 33 -2.06 8.27 -9.70
C GLU A 33 -3.57 8.56 -9.61
N PRO A 34 -4.44 7.52 -9.71
CA PRO A 34 -5.89 7.71 -9.54
C PRO A 34 -6.21 8.10 -8.09
N SER A 35 -7.19 8.96 -7.91
CA SER A 35 -7.78 9.20 -6.60
C SER A 35 -8.87 8.15 -6.32
N LEU A 36 -9.11 7.87 -5.04
CA LEU A 36 -10.24 7.04 -4.65
C LEU A 36 -11.54 7.83 -4.82
N SER A 37 -12.56 7.22 -5.43
CA SER A 37 -13.92 7.76 -5.42
C SER A 37 -14.46 7.82 -3.98
N LEU A 38 -15.50 8.62 -3.74
CA LEU A 38 -16.09 8.70 -2.39
C LEU A 38 -16.52 7.32 -1.85
N ARG A 39 -17.05 6.45 -2.71
CA ARG A 39 -17.47 5.09 -2.33
C ARG A 39 -16.26 4.23 -1.97
N SER A 40 -15.25 4.21 -2.82
CA SER A 40 -14.01 3.46 -2.57
C SER A 40 -13.28 3.96 -1.33
N PHE A 41 -13.23 5.28 -1.15
CA PHE A 41 -12.65 5.92 0.03
C PHE A 41 -13.41 5.55 1.31
N ALA A 42 -14.74 5.60 1.28
CA ALA A 42 -15.57 5.23 2.43
C ALA A 42 -15.36 3.76 2.83
N GLY A 43 -15.32 2.85 1.85
CA GLY A 43 -15.04 1.43 2.09
C GLY A 43 -13.65 1.19 2.65
N TRP A 44 -12.63 1.89 2.11
CA TRP A 44 -11.28 1.82 2.66
C TRP A 44 -11.21 2.40 4.08
N LEU A 45 -11.88 3.51 4.35
CA LEU A 45 -11.88 4.12 5.67
C LEU A 45 -12.54 3.23 6.73
N ALA A 46 -13.56 2.46 6.32
CA ALA A 46 -14.29 1.52 7.20
C ALA A 46 -13.52 0.22 7.45
N LEU A 47 -12.92 -0.37 6.41
CA LEU A 47 -12.34 -1.72 6.44
C LEU A 47 -10.81 -1.75 6.33
N GLY A 48 -10.18 -0.65 5.92
CA GLY A 48 -8.76 -0.65 5.56
C GLY A 48 -8.46 -1.49 4.31
N TRP A 49 -7.23 -1.94 4.19
CA TRP A 49 -6.78 -2.85 3.13
C TRP A 49 -6.81 -4.33 3.54
N THR A 50 -6.86 -4.61 4.84
CA THR A 50 -6.70 -5.96 5.41
C THR A 50 -7.86 -6.39 6.30
N GLU A 51 -8.90 -5.55 6.42
CA GLU A 51 -10.03 -5.71 7.37
C GLU A 51 -9.57 -5.88 8.84
N ASP A 52 -8.38 -5.41 9.17
CA ASP A 52 -7.96 -5.30 10.57
C ASP A 52 -8.75 -4.18 11.28
N PRO A 53 -9.02 -4.31 12.58
CA PRO A 53 -9.66 -3.27 13.35
C PRO A 53 -8.97 -1.91 13.18
N SER A 54 -9.76 -0.86 12.99
CA SER A 54 -9.24 0.48 12.79
C SER A 54 -9.98 1.52 13.63
N GLU A 55 -9.33 2.65 13.84
CA GLU A 55 -9.92 3.84 14.44
C GLU A 55 -9.80 5.00 13.46
N ALA A 56 -10.92 5.61 13.10
CA ALA A 56 -10.96 6.82 12.29
C ALA A 56 -11.17 8.05 13.19
N TRP A 57 -10.32 9.08 12.99
CA TRP A 57 -10.32 10.29 13.79
C TRP A 57 -10.31 11.53 12.89
N LEU A 58 -11.25 12.45 13.13
CA LEU A 58 -11.38 13.72 12.42
C LEU A 58 -10.94 14.88 13.31
N ALA A 59 -10.08 15.75 12.77
CA ALA A 59 -9.64 16.98 13.42
C ALA A 59 -10.43 18.18 12.93
N ARG A 60 -10.98 18.97 13.87
CA ARG A 60 -11.64 20.24 13.59
C ARG A 60 -10.86 21.41 14.19
N ASP A 61 -10.82 22.54 13.49
CA ASP A 61 -10.23 23.77 14.00
C ASP A 61 -11.13 24.41 15.09
N ARG A 62 -10.71 25.57 15.62
CA ARG A 62 -11.49 26.27 16.67
C ARG A 62 -12.86 26.76 16.19
N ALA A 63 -13.06 26.88 14.88
CA ALA A 63 -14.34 27.25 14.27
C ALA A 63 -15.18 26.02 13.88
N GLY A 64 -14.80 24.81 14.31
CA GLY A 64 -15.49 23.58 14.00
C GLY A 64 -15.23 23.01 12.59
N ARG A 65 -14.38 23.65 11.77
CA ARG A 65 -14.15 23.23 10.38
C ARG A 65 -13.18 22.04 10.32
N PRO A 66 -13.47 20.99 9.53
CA PRO A 66 -12.56 19.88 9.29
C PRO A 66 -11.22 20.37 8.72
N CYS A 67 -10.11 19.91 9.26
CA CYS A 67 -8.77 20.36 8.86
C CYS A 67 -7.74 19.25 8.69
N GLY A 68 -8.02 18.03 9.14
CA GLY A 68 -7.19 16.85 9.01
C GLY A 68 -7.87 15.64 9.62
N TRP A 69 -7.33 14.48 9.37
CA TRP A 69 -7.81 13.21 9.91
C TRP A 69 -6.68 12.18 9.94
N TYR A 70 -6.89 11.09 10.62
CA TYR A 70 -6.05 9.90 10.48
C TYR A 70 -6.88 8.62 10.69
N VAL A 71 -6.39 7.53 10.11
CA VAL A 71 -6.79 6.17 10.45
C VAL A 71 -5.64 5.49 11.17
N LEU A 72 -5.96 4.76 12.24
CA LEU A 72 -5.06 3.88 12.97
C LEU A 72 -5.51 2.44 12.73
N THR A 73 -4.74 1.66 11.99
CA THR A 73 -4.99 0.25 11.74
C THR A 73 -4.24 -0.60 12.75
N LEU A 74 -4.89 -1.62 13.29
CA LEU A 74 -4.41 -2.44 14.40
C LEU A 74 -4.38 -3.92 14.00
N PRO A 75 -3.34 -4.42 13.33
CA PRO A 75 -3.23 -5.82 12.93
C PRO A 75 -3.48 -6.78 14.09
N GLN A 76 -4.26 -7.86 13.85
CA GLN A 76 -4.67 -8.81 14.87
C GLN A 76 -4.09 -10.21 14.70
N ARG A 77 -3.74 -10.57 13.47
CA ARG A 77 -3.20 -11.91 13.15
C ARG A 77 -1.67 -11.90 13.18
N GLU A 78 -1.05 -11.24 12.25
CA GLU A 78 0.39 -11.02 12.16
C GLU A 78 0.71 -9.56 12.54
N ASN A 79 1.98 -9.24 12.75
CA ASN A 79 2.45 -7.86 12.99
C ASN A 79 1.74 -7.16 14.17
N ARG A 80 1.38 -7.90 15.20
CA ARG A 80 0.62 -7.39 16.34
C ARG A 80 1.34 -6.31 17.15
N HIS A 81 2.62 -6.11 16.95
CA HIS A 81 3.41 -5.02 17.53
C HIS A 81 3.35 -3.72 16.70
N VAL A 82 2.84 -3.78 15.48
CA VAL A 82 2.74 -2.64 14.55
C VAL A 82 1.36 -2.00 14.64
N ALA A 83 1.30 -0.67 14.47
CA ALA A 83 0.10 0.06 14.10
C ALA A 83 0.35 0.83 12.80
N GLY A 84 -0.54 0.62 11.82
CA GLY A 84 -0.57 1.44 10.61
C GLY A 84 -1.18 2.80 10.90
N VAL A 85 -0.57 3.90 10.45
CA VAL A 85 -1.12 5.24 10.61
C VAL A 85 -1.15 5.98 9.28
N SER A 86 -2.32 6.50 8.90
CA SER A 86 -2.53 7.27 7.67
C SER A 86 -3.00 8.68 8.01
N PRO A 87 -2.09 9.62 8.37
CA PRO A 87 -2.44 10.98 8.72
C PRO A 87 -2.55 11.85 7.47
N VAL A 88 -3.63 12.61 7.35
CA VAL A 88 -3.86 13.55 6.25
C VAL A 88 -4.25 14.92 6.80
N VAL A 89 -3.60 15.97 6.29
CA VAL A 89 -3.90 17.37 6.61
C VAL A 89 -4.32 18.06 5.32
N HIS A 90 -5.44 18.79 5.38
CA HIS A 90 -5.92 19.62 4.27
C HIS A 90 -4.79 20.48 3.70
N ALA A 91 -4.62 20.51 2.39
CA ALA A 91 -3.45 21.13 1.74
C ALA A 91 -3.19 22.55 2.20
N SER A 92 -4.24 23.39 2.31
CA SER A 92 -4.13 24.79 2.77
C SER A 92 -3.86 24.96 4.28
N ARG A 93 -3.89 23.85 5.05
CA ARG A 93 -3.70 23.88 6.52
C ARG A 93 -2.40 23.19 6.93
N ARG A 94 -1.55 22.81 5.97
CA ARG A 94 -0.22 22.23 6.22
C ARG A 94 0.73 23.26 6.83
N ARG A 95 1.84 22.81 7.39
CA ARG A 95 2.90 23.62 8.02
C ARG A 95 2.47 24.41 9.28
N ALA A 96 1.33 24.07 9.86
CA ALA A 96 0.79 24.64 11.10
C ALA A 96 0.85 23.69 12.31
N GLY A 97 1.67 22.64 12.26
CA GLY A 97 1.82 21.67 13.35
C GLY A 97 0.71 20.61 13.45
N LEU A 98 -0.31 20.67 12.57
CA LEU A 98 -1.45 19.74 12.61
C LEU A 98 -1.02 18.29 12.43
N GLY A 99 -0.18 17.99 11.44
CA GLY A 99 0.33 16.63 11.19
C GLY A 99 1.02 16.03 12.41
N THR A 100 1.88 16.82 13.08
CA THR A 100 2.56 16.39 14.32
C THR A 100 1.56 16.08 15.43
N THR A 101 0.51 16.87 15.56
CA THR A 101 -0.53 16.61 16.56
C THR A 101 -1.32 15.35 16.25
N LEU A 102 -1.67 15.10 14.97
CA LEU A 102 -2.35 13.87 14.54
C LEU A 102 -1.49 12.63 14.84
N VAL A 103 -0.21 12.64 14.44
CA VAL A 103 0.69 11.50 14.65
C VAL A 103 0.92 11.24 16.14
N ARG A 104 1.08 12.28 16.98
CA ARG A 104 1.20 12.08 18.43
C ARG A 104 -0.03 11.50 19.07
N HIS A 105 -1.20 11.96 18.66
CA HIS A 105 -2.45 11.38 19.15
C HIS A 105 -2.58 9.92 18.72
N ALA A 106 -2.27 9.61 17.45
CA ALA A 106 -2.26 8.24 16.94
C ALA A 106 -1.24 7.35 17.70
N ALA A 107 -0.04 7.87 17.99
CA ALA A 107 0.97 7.17 18.79
C ALA A 107 0.47 6.85 20.21
N GLY A 108 -0.21 7.80 20.87
CA GLY A 108 -0.83 7.57 22.16
C GLY A 108 -1.91 6.48 22.12
N ARG A 109 -2.72 6.46 21.05
CA ARG A 109 -3.71 5.40 20.82
C ARG A 109 -3.03 4.07 20.59
N ALA A 110 -2.00 4.02 19.72
CA ALA A 110 -1.23 2.80 19.43
C ALA A 110 -0.59 2.22 20.70
N ALA A 111 0.05 3.06 21.52
CA ALA A 111 0.60 2.65 22.83
C ALA A 111 -0.47 2.08 23.76
N GLY A 112 -1.65 2.69 23.82
CA GLY A 112 -2.81 2.20 24.57
C GLY A 112 -3.30 0.82 24.11
N HIS A 113 -3.02 0.43 22.86
CA HIS A 113 -3.27 -0.90 22.30
C HIS A 113 -2.05 -1.83 22.38
N GLY A 114 -0.98 -1.44 23.08
CA GLY A 114 0.24 -2.24 23.24
C GLY A 114 1.09 -2.30 21.96
N ARG A 115 0.91 -1.37 21.01
CA ARG A 115 1.72 -1.31 19.78
C ARG A 115 2.99 -0.52 20.03
N THR A 116 4.12 -1.07 19.60
CA THR A 116 5.45 -0.47 19.81
C THR A 116 6.01 0.22 18.58
N LEU A 117 5.48 -0.11 17.40
CA LEU A 117 5.95 0.41 16.11
C LEU A 117 4.80 1.06 15.34
N LEU A 118 5.02 2.30 14.87
CA LEU A 118 4.15 2.95 13.88
C LEU A 118 4.73 2.72 12.48
N SER A 119 3.84 2.42 11.53
CA SER A 119 4.17 2.34 10.10
C SER A 119 3.24 3.25 9.29
N ALA A 120 3.79 3.98 8.34
CA ALA A 120 3.07 4.87 7.44
C ALA A 120 3.69 4.82 6.05
N GLU A 121 2.91 5.15 5.02
CA GLU A 121 3.40 5.21 3.65
C GLU A 121 3.38 6.65 3.13
N ALA A 122 4.38 6.99 2.33
CA ALA A 122 4.43 8.26 1.65
C ALA A 122 5.24 8.15 0.34
N ARG A 123 4.78 8.85 -0.70
CA ARG A 123 5.50 8.94 -1.96
C ARG A 123 6.81 9.71 -1.78
N GLU A 124 7.88 9.23 -2.34
CA GLU A 124 9.19 9.90 -2.31
C GLU A 124 9.09 11.29 -2.94
N GLY A 125 9.72 12.28 -2.32
CA GLY A 125 9.65 13.68 -2.74
C GLY A 125 8.35 14.40 -2.39
N SER A 126 7.35 13.72 -1.81
CA SER A 126 6.10 14.35 -1.38
C SER A 126 6.23 15.10 -0.05
N PRO A 127 5.28 15.98 0.27
CA PRO A 127 5.20 16.58 1.61
C PRO A 127 5.13 15.54 2.74
N GLY A 128 4.50 14.39 2.50
CA GLY A 128 4.39 13.28 3.45
C GLY A 128 5.76 12.65 3.77
N SER A 129 6.60 12.38 2.76
CA SER A 129 7.94 11.83 2.99
C SER A 129 8.86 12.81 3.72
N ALA A 130 8.79 14.11 3.39
CA ALA A 130 9.52 15.14 4.11
C ALA A 130 9.06 15.27 5.58
N PHE A 131 7.77 15.12 5.82
CA PHE A 131 7.19 15.13 7.17
C PHE A 131 7.64 13.89 7.98
N ALA A 132 7.60 12.69 7.42
CA ALA A 132 8.06 11.47 8.07
C ALA A 132 9.54 11.57 8.47
N ALA A 133 10.40 12.05 7.55
CA ALA A 133 11.80 12.29 7.82
C ALA A 133 12.02 13.32 8.94
N ALA A 134 11.24 14.42 8.96
CA ALA A 134 11.31 15.45 10.00
C ALA A 134 10.85 14.95 11.39
N LEU A 135 10.03 13.91 11.45
CA LEU A 135 9.68 13.22 12.70
C LEU A 135 10.76 12.21 13.15
N GLY A 136 11.81 12.01 12.35
CA GLY A 136 12.86 11.05 12.61
C GLY A 136 12.46 9.60 12.30
N ALA A 137 11.39 9.39 11.55
CA ALA A 137 11.03 8.07 11.09
C ALA A 137 12.10 7.53 10.12
N ARG A 138 12.39 6.23 10.19
CA ARG A 138 13.28 5.55 9.25
C ARG A 138 12.50 5.01 8.05
N ARG A 139 13.10 5.06 6.88
CA ARG A 139 12.58 4.40 5.69
C ARG A 139 12.85 2.91 5.79
N ALA A 140 11.82 2.09 5.65
CA ALA A 140 11.90 0.63 5.81
C ALA A 140 11.97 -0.10 4.47
N ILE A 141 11.00 0.09 3.59
CA ILE A 141 10.96 -0.54 2.26
C ILE A 141 10.48 0.47 1.23
N THR A 142 10.85 0.26 -0.03
CA THR A 142 10.42 1.10 -1.14
C THR A 142 9.72 0.25 -2.19
N GLU A 143 8.66 0.81 -2.73
CA GLU A 143 7.86 0.24 -3.81
C GLU A 143 7.79 1.21 -4.98
N ALA A 144 7.99 0.72 -6.19
CA ALA A 144 7.81 1.51 -7.39
C ALA A 144 6.40 1.32 -7.93
N HIS A 145 5.64 2.42 -8.03
CA HIS A 145 4.37 2.44 -8.74
C HIS A 145 4.60 2.58 -10.24
N ARG A 146 3.97 1.71 -10.98
CA ARG A 146 4.07 1.62 -12.45
C ARG A 146 2.71 1.71 -13.08
N VAL A 147 2.65 2.33 -14.25
CA VAL A 147 1.43 2.42 -15.05
C VAL A 147 1.67 1.81 -16.41
N LEU A 148 0.72 1.01 -16.85
CA LEU A 148 0.55 0.62 -18.24
C LEU A 148 -0.50 1.54 -18.86
N ASP A 149 -0.14 2.25 -19.92
CA ASP A 149 -1.10 2.86 -20.85
C ASP A 149 -1.53 1.77 -21.85
N VAL A 150 -2.77 1.29 -21.68
CA VAL A 150 -3.28 0.16 -22.47
C VAL A 150 -3.36 0.51 -23.96
N GLN A 151 -3.64 1.79 -24.27
CA GLN A 151 -3.75 2.28 -25.64
C GLN A 151 -2.39 2.46 -26.32
N ALA A 152 -1.33 2.64 -25.55
CA ALA A 152 0.03 2.78 -26.06
C ALA A 152 0.72 1.44 -26.34
N VAL A 153 0.10 0.30 -25.99
CA VAL A 153 0.66 -1.02 -26.29
C VAL A 153 0.66 -1.26 -27.79
N PRO A 154 1.82 -1.54 -28.42
CA PRO A 154 1.89 -1.72 -29.87
C PRO A 154 1.00 -2.86 -30.39
N ALA A 155 0.41 -2.68 -31.55
CA ALA A 155 -0.38 -3.72 -32.18
C ALA A 155 0.44 -5.00 -32.35
N GLY A 156 -0.14 -6.15 -32.01
CA GLY A 156 0.52 -7.45 -32.08
C GLY A 156 1.49 -7.76 -30.91
N HIS A 157 1.83 -6.77 -30.08
CA HIS A 157 2.75 -6.99 -28.96
C HIS A 157 2.19 -8.00 -27.94
N LEU A 158 0.94 -7.85 -27.55
CA LEU A 158 0.29 -8.81 -26.64
C LEU A 158 0.20 -10.21 -27.23
N ALA A 159 -0.11 -10.33 -28.54
CA ALA A 159 -0.14 -11.62 -29.23
C ALA A 159 1.24 -12.30 -29.25
N ALA A 160 2.32 -11.55 -29.45
CA ALA A 160 3.68 -12.05 -29.39
C ALA A 160 4.05 -12.52 -27.96
N LEU A 161 3.70 -11.75 -26.95
CA LEU A 161 3.90 -12.12 -25.54
C LEU A 161 3.05 -13.35 -25.15
N ARG A 162 1.83 -13.43 -25.66
CA ARG A 162 0.95 -14.59 -25.48
C ARG A 162 1.59 -15.85 -26.03
N ALA A 163 2.00 -15.85 -27.29
CA ALA A 163 2.67 -17.00 -27.92
C ALA A 163 3.95 -17.42 -27.17
N LYS A 164 4.77 -16.44 -26.75
CA LYS A 164 5.96 -16.64 -25.94
C LYS A 164 5.65 -17.31 -24.59
N ALA A 165 4.58 -16.91 -23.93
CA ALA A 165 4.19 -17.49 -22.65
C ALA A 165 3.58 -18.88 -22.80
N GLU A 166 2.72 -19.10 -23.80
CA GLU A 166 2.09 -20.38 -24.09
C GLU A 166 3.09 -21.47 -24.47
N SER A 167 4.13 -21.12 -25.23
CA SER A 167 5.19 -22.08 -25.60
C SER A 167 5.91 -22.67 -24.38
N ALA A 168 5.94 -21.95 -23.25
CA ALA A 168 6.55 -22.41 -22.00
C ALA A 168 5.51 -23.02 -21.02
N ALA A 169 4.23 -22.89 -21.30
CA ALA A 169 3.12 -23.26 -20.42
C ALA A 169 2.26 -24.42 -20.99
N LEU A 170 2.83 -25.30 -21.80
CA LEU A 170 2.12 -26.39 -22.51
C LEU A 170 1.30 -27.32 -21.59
N GLY A 171 1.68 -27.46 -20.32
CA GLY A 171 0.96 -28.27 -19.32
C GLY A 171 -0.10 -27.53 -18.54
N TYR A 172 -0.54 -26.34 -18.99
CA TYR A 172 -1.48 -25.50 -18.25
C TYR A 172 -2.65 -25.04 -19.11
N SER A 173 -3.79 -24.85 -18.46
CA SER A 173 -4.97 -24.19 -19.03
C SER A 173 -5.30 -22.95 -18.25
N LEU A 174 -6.00 -21.99 -18.88
CA LEU A 174 -6.49 -20.78 -18.23
C LEU A 174 -7.96 -20.92 -17.85
N LEU A 175 -8.33 -20.29 -16.74
CA LEU A 175 -9.69 -20.04 -16.35
C LEU A 175 -9.80 -18.59 -15.83
N SER A 176 -11.01 -18.03 -15.91
CA SER A 176 -11.25 -16.66 -15.43
C SER A 176 -12.60 -16.56 -14.76
N TRP A 177 -12.72 -15.60 -13.85
CA TRP A 177 -14.00 -15.23 -13.24
C TRP A 177 -14.01 -13.73 -12.91
N ALA A 178 -15.22 -13.18 -12.74
CA ALA A 178 -15.44 -11.83 -12.25
C ALA A 178 -16.10 -11.90 -10.86
N GLY A 179 -15.83 -10.89 -10.03
CA GLY A 179 -16.35 -10.83 -8.67
C GLY A 179 -15.62 -11.76 -7.68
N PRO A 180 -16.34 -12.25 -6.66
CA PRO A 180 -15.74 -13.03 -5.59
C PRO A 180 -15.20 -14.38 -6.07
N VAL A 181 -14.22 -14.89 -5.36
CA VAL A 181 -13.62 -16.19 -5.64
C VAL A 181 -14.67 -17.30 -5.48
N PRO A 182 -14.87 -18.20 -6.46
CA PRO A 182 -15.76 -19.36 -6.31
C PRO A 182 -15.37 -20.22 -5.09
N ASP A 183 -16.37 -20.73 -4.34
CA ASP A 183 -16.14 -21.47 -3.10
C ASP A 183 -15.15 -22.61 -3.24
N GLY A 184 -15.26 -23.39 -4.30
CA GLY A 184 -14.36 -24.52 -4.57
C GLY A 184 -12.90 -24.12 -4.88
N LEU A 185 -12.62 -22.82 -5.12
CA LEU A 185 -11.28 -22.32 -5.44
C LEU A 185 -10.64 -21.61 -4.25
N LEU A 186 -11.35 -21.35 -3.16
CA LEU A 186 -10.86 -20.60 -2.01
C LEU A 186 -9.55 -21.17 -1.42
N PRO A 187 -9.41 -22.48 -1.18
CA PRO A 187 -8.16 -23.03 -0.65
C PRO A 187 -6.98 -22.81 -1.60
N ALA A 188 -7.21 -22.97 -2.90
CA ALA A 188 -6.17 -22.82 -3.92
C ALA A 188 -5.74 -21.33 -4.05
N VAL A 189 -6.70 -20.41 -4.04
CA VAL A 189 -6.41 -18.97 -4.05
C VAL A 189 -5.68 -18.55 -2.78
N ALA A 190 -6.06 -19.06 -1.61
CA ALA A 190 -5.34 -18.81 -0.36
C ALA A 190 -3.88 -19.29 -0.43
N ALA A 191 -3.63 -20.48 -1.01
CA ALA A 191 -2.28 -20.99 -1.21
C ALA A 191 -1.45 -20.11 -2.17
N ILE A 192 -2.06 -19.59 -3.25
CA ILE A 192 -1.38 -18.69 -4.18
C ILE A 192 -1.07 -17.34 -3.52
N ASN A 193 -2.01 -16.76 -2.75
CA ASN A 193 -1.78 -15.54 -1.98
C ASN A 193 -0.64 -15.73 -0.96
N GLY A 194 -0.60 -16.90 -0.31
CA GLY A 194 0.50 -17.28 0.59
C GLY A 194 1.88 -17.33 -0.08
N ALA A 195 1.95 -17.56 -1.40
CA ALA A 195 3.22 -17.54 -2.15
C ALA A 195 3.85 -16.12 -2.22
N MET A 196 3.08 -15.05 -1.90
CA MET A 196 3.61 -13.69 -1.72
C MET A 196 4.54 -13.57 -0.51
N ALA A 197 4.54 -14.53 0.40
CA ALA A 197 5.52 -14.59 1.49
C ALA A 197 6.98 -14.65 1.00
N ASP A 198 7.20 -14.99 -0.26
CA ASP A 198 8.53 -15.01 -0.90
C ASP A 198 9.01 -13.61 -1.36
N THR A 199 8.13 -12.61 -1.38
CA THR A 199 8.52 -11.25 -1.78
C THR A 199 9.25 -10.54 -0.65
N PRO A 200 10.18 -9.60 -0.98
CA PRO A 200 10.81 -8.78 0.03
C PRO A 200 9.76 -8.04 0.89
N ARG A 201 10.03 -7.92 2.19
CA ARG A 201 9.20 -7.18 3.16
C ARG A 201 10.04 -6.42 4.15
N GLU A 202 9.39 -5.56 4.90
CA GLU A 202 10.03 -4.74 5.90
C GLU A 202 10.70 -5.59 6.99
N ALA A 203 11.86 -5.14 7.46
CA ALA A 203 12.53 -5.79 8.59
C ALA A 203 11.63 -5.74 9.84
N GLY A 204 11.48 -6.87 10.49
CA GLY A 204 10.63 -7.01 11.68
C GLY A 204 9.15 -7.24 11.38
N GLN A 205 8.74 -7.30 10.11
CA GLN A 205 7.38 -7.69 9.75
C GLN A 205 7.27 -9.19 9.42
N GLU A 206 6.18 -9.78 9.86
CA GLU A 206 5.80 -11.16 9.61
C GLU A 206 5.09 -11.28 8.25
N ALA A 207 5.21 -12.45 7.61
CA ALA A 207 4.46 -12.73 6.39
C ALA A 207 2.97 -12.91 6.72
N GLN A 208 2.11 -12.41 5.84
CA GLN A 208 0.68 -12.62 5.96
C GLN A 208 0.32 -14.11 5.79
N LEU A 209 -0.46 -14.63 6.71
CA LEU A 209 -1.01 -15.98 6.64
C LEU A 209 -2.35 -15.93 5.89
N TRP A 210 -2.47 -16.72 4.85
CA TRP A 210 -3.66 -16.79 4.03
C TRP A 210 -4.40 -18.10 4.26
N ASP A 211 -5.70 -17.98 4.46
CA ASP A 211 -6.67 -19.06 4.54
C ASP A 211 -7.95 -18.69 3.73
N PRO A 212 -8.87 -19.64 3.49
CA PRO A 212 -10.12 -19.35 2.78
C PRO A 212 -10.96 -18.22 3.39
N GLY A 213 -10.93 -18.07 4.71
CA GLY A 213 -11.63 -16.98 5.41
C GLY A 213 -11.06 -15.61 5.04
N ARG A 214 -9.73 -15.47 4.99
CA ARG A 214 -9.08 -14.23 4.59
C ARG A 214 -9.34 -13.88 3.11
N VAL A 215 -9.41 -14.87 2.24
CA VAL A 215 -9.81 -14.64 0.84
C VAL A 215 -11.24 -14.08 0.78
N ARG A 216 -12.17 -14.58 1.59
CA ARG A 216 -13.53 -14.02 1.68
C ARG A 216 -13.58 -12.61 2.23
N LEU A 217 -12.77 -12.30 3.24
CA LEU A 217 -12.64 -10.93 3.76
C LEU A 217 -12.16 -9.97 2.67
N ASP A 218 -11.19 -10.38 1.89
CA ASP A 218 -10.66 -9.57 0.79
C ASP A 218 -11.69 -9.37 -0.34
N ASP A 219 -12.48 -10.41 -0.67
CA ASP A 219 -13.65 -10.29 -1.56
C ASP A 219 -14.70 -9.30 -1.01
N HIS A 220 -15.00 -9.39 0.29
CA HIS A 220 -15.94 -8.49 0.97
C HIS A 220 -15.46 -7.04 0.93
N ARG A 221 -14.18 -6.79 1.20
CA ARG A 221 -13.58 -5.46 1.10
C ARG A 221 -13.81 -4.85 -0.30
N ARG A 222 -13.50 -5.59 -1.38
CA ARG A 222 -13.73 -5.12 -2.76
C ARG A 222 -15.21 -4.83 -3.03
N ALA A 223 -16.10 -5.67 -2.53
CA ALA A 223 -17.53 -5.46 -2.68
C ALA A 223 -18.05 -4.20 -1.97
N VAL A 224 -17.58 -3.93 -0.75
CA VAL A 224 -17.92 -2.71 0.01
C VAL A 224 -17.37 -1.47 -0.70
N GLN A 225 -16.13 -1.51 -1.18
CA GLN A 225 -15.55 -0.45 -2.01
C GLN A 225 -16.27 -0.28 -3.35
N GLY A 226 -17.09 -1.23 -3.75
CA GLY A 226 -17.87 -1.21 -4.99
C GLY A 226 -17.07 -1.56 -6.23
N TRP A 227 -15.89 -2.15 -6.07
CA TRP A 227 -15.00 -2.49 -7.17
C TRP A 227 -15.49 -3.70 -7.96
N ARG A 228 -15.34 -3.64 -9.28
CA ARG A 228 -15.44 -4.81 -10.16
C ARG A 228 -14.07 -5.49 -10.18
N SER A 229 -14.02 -6.75 -9.78
CA SER A 229 -12.78 -7.53 -9.80
C SER A 229 -12.80 -8.60 -10.89
N HIS A 230 -11.66 -8.80 -11.52
CA HIS A 230 -11.41 -9.80 -12.54
C HIS A 230 -10.22 -10.64 -12.11
N THR A 231 -10.32 -11.95 -12.28
CA THR A 231 -9.23 -12.87 -11.99
C THR A 231 -9.01 -13.79 -13.19
N VAL A 232 -7.76 -13.97 -13.58
CA VAL A 232 -7.31 -15.00 -14.52
C VAL A 232 -6.33 -15.92 -13.78
N ALA A 233 -6.57 -17.20 -13.83
CA ALA A 233 -5.73 -18.20 -13.18
C ALA A 233 -5.25 -19.26 -14.17
N ALA A 234 -4.04 -19.78 -13.92
CA ALA A 234 -3.47 -20.93 -14.62
C ALA A 234 -3.71 -22.20 -13.79
N ARG A 235 -4.19 -23.25 -14.44
CA ARG A 235 -4.44 -24.57 -13.85
C ARG A 235 -3.52 -25.59 -14.48
N SER A 236 -2.84 -26.41 -13.69
CA SER A 236 -2.05 -27.55 -14.14
C SER A 236 -2.97 -28.62 -14.75
N LEU A 237 -2.69 -29.06 -15.96
CA LEU A 237 -3.41 -30.17 -16.61
C LEU A 237 -3.08 -31.53 -15.99
N ALA A 238 -1.90 -31.66 -15.40
CA ALA A 238 -1.46 -32.89 -14.77
C ALA A 238 -2.12 -33.14 -13.41
N THR A 239 -2.30 -32.09 -12.59
CA THR A 239 -2.80 -32.21 -11.21
C THR A 239 -4.21 -31.61 -11.01
N GLY A 240 -4.67 -30.76 -11.93
CA GLY A 240 -5.91 -29.98 -11.78
C GLY A 240 -5.81 -28.81 -10.80
N GLU A 241 -4.66 -28.61 -10.16
CA GLU A 241 -4.44 -27.55 -9.17
C GLU A 241 -4.25 -26.18 -9.82
N LEU A 242 -4.62 -25.10 -9.11
CA LEU A 242 -4.25 -23.75 -9.53
C LEU A 242 -2.77 -23.51 -9.27
N ALA A 243 -2.07 -23.11 -10.32
CA ALA A 243 -0.63 -22.88 -10.32
C ALA A 243 -0.24 -21.41 -10.04
N GLY A 244 -1.12 -20.49 -10.43
CA GLY A 244 -0.92 -19.04 -10.25
C GLY A 244 -2.12 -18.29 -10.75
N LEU A 245 -2.18 -16.98 -10.41
CA LEU A 245 -3.24 -16.09 -10.85
C LEU A 245 -2.77 -14.64 -11.01
N SER A 246 -3.57 -13.86 -11.71
CA SER A 246 -3.53 -12.40 -11.76
C SER A 246 -4.90 -11.86 -11.40
N GLN A 247 -4.97 -10.85 -10.53
CA GLN A 247 -6.19 -10.19 -10.08
C GLN A 247 -6.11 -8.69 -10.30
N LEU A 248 -7.17 -8.12 -10.86
CA LEU A 248 -7.27 -6.69 -11.14
C LEU A 248 -8.67 -6.20 -10.75
N SER A 249 -8.72 -4.99 -10.21
CA SER A 249 -9.97 -4.33 -9.82
C SER A 249 -10.12 -2.99 -10.54
N VAL A 250 -11.38 -2.63 -10.84
CA VAL A 250 -11.77 -1.36 -11.46
C VAL A 250 -12.82 -0.70 -10.59
N ASP A 251 -12.60 0.57 -10.22
CA ASP A 251 -13.63 1.40 -9.59
C ASP A 251 -14.62 1.85 -10.67
N PRO A 252 -15.93 1.52 -10.57
CA PRO A 252 -16.92 1.97 -11.55
C PRO A 252 -17.06 3.49 -11.68
N ALA A 253 -16.65 4.26 -10.66
CA ALA A 253 -16.64 5.72 -10.71
C ALA A 253 -15.42 6.29 -11.45
N GLU A 254 -14.36 5.49 -11.61
CA GLU A 254 -13.11 5.83 -12.28
C GLU A 254 -12.75 4.75 -13.32
N PRO A 255 -13.64 4.43 -14.29
CA PRO A 255 -13.52 3.25 -15.15
C PRO A 255 -12.31 3.29 -16.09
N GLY A 256 -11.66 4.45 -16.24
CA GLY A 256 -10.41 4.60 -16.99
C GLY A 256 -9.19 3.99 -16.28
N TRP A 257 -9.30 3.64 -14.99
CA TRP A 257 -8.22 3.11 -14.19
C TRP A 257 -8.48 1.70 -13.68
N GLY A 258 -7.49 0.83 -13.81
CA GLY A 258 -7.44 -0.48 -13.18
C GLY A 258 -6.34 -0.52 -12.13
N LEU A 259 -6.60 -1.22 -11.02
CA LEU A 259 -5.62 -1.53 -10.00
C LEU A 259 -5.24 -3.02 -10.10
N GLN A 260 -4.01 -3.30 -10.49
CA GLN A 260 -3.46 -4.66 -10.49
C GLN A 260 -3.08 -5.02 -9.07
N GLU A 261 -3.92 -5.82 -8.40
CA GLU A 261 -3.76 -6.15 -6.98
C GLU A 261 -2.72 -7.24 -6.75
N LEU A 262 -2.84 -8.35 -7.48
CA LEU A 262 -2.00 -9.52 -7.28
C LEU A 262 -1.60 -10.15 -8.60
N THR A 263 -0.36 -10.62 -8.69
CA THR A 263 0.07 -11.66 -9.62
C THR A 263 1.05 -12.56 -8.89
N ALA A 264 0.71 -13.82 -8.72
CA ALA A 264 1.55 -14.80 -8.03
C ALA A 264 1.51 -16.16 -8.70
N VAL A 265 2.61 -16.88 -8.61
CA VAL A 265 2.78 -18.28 -9.07
C VAL A 265 3.40 -19.07 -7.93
N THR A 266 2.79 -20.20 -7.59
CA THR A 266 3.29 -21.09 -6.54
C THR A 266 4.62 -21.72 -6.93
N ARG A 267 5.49 -21.99 -5.96
CA ARG A 267 6.88 -22.45 -6.18
C ARG A 267 7.00 -23.64 -7.14
N PRO A 268 6.18 -24.72 -7.02
CA PRO A 268 6.31 -25.88 -7.92
C PRO A 268 6.05 -25.57 -9.40
N HIS A 269 5.36 -24.46 -9.69
CA HIS A 269 4.94 -24.08 -11.03
C HIS A 269 5.71 -22.87 -11.60
N ARG A 270 6.77 -22.42 -10.94
CA ARG A 270 7.65 -21.35 -11.44
C ARG A 270 8.49 -21.85 -12.60
N GLY A 271 9.02 -20.94 -13.40
CA GLY A 271 9.84 -21.27 -14.59
C GLY A 271 9.04 -21.50 -15.87
N HIS A 272 7.70 -21.63 -15.80
CA HIS A 272 6.80 -21.86 -16.95
C HIS A 272 6.17 -20.59 -17.51
N ARG A 273 6.71 -19.40 -17.25
CA ARG A 273 6.18 -18.08 -17.68
C ARG A 273 4.70 -17.83 -17.34
N LEU A 274 4.15 -18.52 -16.34
CA LEU A 274 2.75 -18.39 -15.96
C LEU A 274 2.38 -16.98 -15.50
N GLY A 275 3.28 -16.26 -14.82
CA GLY A 275 3.05 -14.88 -14.43
C GLY A 275 2.81 -13.96 -15.64
N LEU A 276 3.57 -14.14 -16.72
CA LEU A 276 3.35 -13.42 -17.98
C LEU A 276 2.04 -13.87 -18.63
N LEU A 277 1.79 -15.18 -18.70
CA LEU A 277 0.60 -15.77 -19.32
C LEU A 277 -0.70 -15.21 -18.69
N VAL A 278 -0.82 -15.24 -17.37
CA VAL A 278 -2.04 -14.77 -16.69
C VAL A 278 -2.22 -13.25 -16.80
N LYS A 279 -1.13 -12.47 -16.89
CA LYS A 279 -1.21 -11.02 -17.10
C LYS A 279 -1.61 -10.64 -18.52
N VAL A 280 -1.06 -11.33 -19.53
CA VAL A 280 -1.49 -11.11 -20.93
C VAL A 280 -2.96 -11.49 -21.10
N ALA A 281 -3.37 -12.66 -20.60
CA ALA A 281 -4.76 -13.09 -20.65
C ALA A 281 -5.70 -12.15 -19.87
N MET A 282 -5.22 -11.53 -18.78
CA MET A 282 -5.97 -10.49 -18.07
C MET A 282 -6.19 -9.26 -18.97
N LEU A 283 -5.16 -8.78 -19.68
CA LEU A 283 -5.31 -7.62 -20.59
C LEU A 283 -6.28 -7.93 -21.73
N GLU A 284 -6.26 -9.12 -22.30
CA GLU A 284 -7.20 -9.59 -23.31
C GLU A 284 -8.64 -9.59 -22.76
N LEU A 285 -8.85 -10.15 -21.56
CA LEU A 285 -10.15 -10.18 -20.88
C LEU A 285 -10.68 -8.77 -20.62
N LEU A 286 -9.81 -7.86 -20.17
CA LEU A 286 -10.20 -6.49 -19.84
C LEU A 286 -10.55 -5.66 -21.08
N ALA A 287 -9.93 -5.91 -22.24
CA ALA A 287 -10.30 -5.28 -23.50
C ALA A 287 -11.77 -5.54 -23.87
N GLU A 288 -12.32 -6.69 -23.47
CA GLU A 288 -13.74 -7.05 -23.71
C GLU A 288 -14.66 -6.56 -22.58
N ARG A 289 -14.20 -6.69 -21.31
CA ARG A 289 -15.05 -6.49 -20.13
C ARG A 289 -15.05 -5.06 -19.60
N GLU A 290 -13.97 -4.33 -19.82
CA GLU A 290 -13.74 -2.96 -19.31
C GLU A 290 -13.29 -2.04 -20.47
N PRO A 291 -14.14 -1.78 -21.47
CA PRO A 291 -13.76 -1.04 -22.68
C PRO A 291 -13.36 0.43 -22.42
N GLN A 292 -13.66 0.96 -21.24
CA GLN A 292 -13.27 2.31 -20.83
C GLN A 292 -11.88 2.34 -20.14
N LEU A 293 -11.30 1.18 -19.83
CA LEU A 293 -10.00 1.08 -19.18
C LEU A 293 -8.89 1.58 -20.10
N THR A 294 -8.17 2.59 -19.67
CA THR A 294 -7.03 3.17 -20.40
C THR A 294 -5.72 2.99 -19.70
N ARG A 295 -5.72 2.87 -18.37
CA ARG A 295 -4.51 2.80 -17.55
C ARG A 295 -4.63 1.73 -16.48
N ILE A 296 -3.53 1.05 -16.20
CA ILE A 296 -3.45 0.07 -15.11
C ILE A 296 -2.29 0.46 -14.20
N LEU A 297 -2.60 0.71 -12.93
CA LEU A 297 -1.62 0.95 -11.88
C LEU A 297 -1.21 -0.37 -11.22
N THR A 298 0.08 -0.54 -10.94
CA THR A 298 0.62 -1.64 -10.15
C THR A 298 1.77 -1.15 -9.27
N GLY A 299 1.93 -1.76 -8.10
CA GLY A 299 3.07 -1.58 -7.22
C GLY A 299 4.02 -2.79 -7.26
N ASN A 300 5.31 -2.54 -7.16
CA ASN A 300 6.30 -3.59 -6.98
C ASN A 300 7.38 -3.12 -6.01
N VAL A 301 7.53 -3.89 -4.94
CA VAL A 301 8.62 -3.72 -3.98
C VAL A 301 9.96 -3.91 -4.70
N ASP A 302 10.95 -3.09 -4.34
CA ASP A 302 12.32 -3.24 -4.83
C ASP A 302 12.86 -4.63 -4.47
N GLY A 303 13.57 -5.26 -5.42
CA GLY A 303 14.07 -6.63 -5.28
C GLY A 303 13.10 -7.72 -5.79
N ASN A 304 11.88 -7.38 -6.22
CA ASN A 304 11.00 -8.32 -6.93
C ASN A 304 11.32 -8.33 -8.44
N GLU A 305 12.59 -8.66 -8.78
CA GLU A 305 13.15 -8.56 -10.14
C GLU A 305 12.30 -9.32 -11.17
N HIS A 306 11.77 -10.49 -10.79
CA HIS A 306 10.96 -11.30 -11.69
C HIS A 306 9.68 -10.58 -12.13
N MET A 307 8.94 -10.00 -11.20
CA MET A 307 7.71 -9.27 -11.52
C MET A 307 8.01 -7.94 -12.23
N ILE A 308 9.11 -7.28 -11.86
CA ILE A 308 9.58 -6.06 -12.52
C ILE A 308 9.87 -6.36 -14.00
N ALA A 309 10.54 -7.48 -14.32
CA ALA A 309 10.83 -7.88 -15.71
C ALA A 309 9.54 -8.15 -16.50
N ILE A 310 8.57 -8.87 -15.92
CA ILE A 310 7.26 -9.12 -16.56
C ILE A 310 6.54 -7.81 -16.85
N ASN A 311 6.50 -6.89 -15.90
CA ASN A 311 5.85 -5.60 -16.08
C ASN A 311 6.54 -4.76 -17.16
N ALA A 312 7.87 -4.78 -17.22
CA ALA A 312 8.65 -4.11 -18.27
C ALA A 312 8.35 -4.71 -19.67
N GLU A 313 8.28 -6.05 -19.80
CA GLU A 313 7.90 -6.71 -21.04
C GLU A 313 6.48 -6.29 -21.51
N LEU A 314 5.55 -6.04 -20.59
CA LEU A 314 4.19 -5.59 -20.89
C LEU A 314 4.10 -4.10 -21.23
N GLY A 315 5.15 -3.31 -20.96
CA GLY A 315 5.19 -1.87 -21.24
C GLY A 315 4.83 -0.98 -20.03
N PHE A 316 4.80 -1.52 -18.81
CA PHE A 316 4.62 -0.69 -17.61
C PHE A 316 5.82 0.23 -17.37
N THR A 317 5.54 1.50 -17.10
CA THR A 317 6.54 2.54 -16.81
C THR A 317 6.41 3.03 -15.37
N VAL A 318 7.53 3.39 -14.73
CA VAL A 318 7.53 3.93 -13.36
C VAL A 318 7.00 5.36 -13.37
N ILE A 319 6.01 5.65 -12.52
CA ILE A 319 5.44 6.99 -12.34
C ILE A 319 5.75 7.58 -10.97
N GLY A 320 6.20 6.77 -10.02
CA GLY A 320 6.53 7.21 -8.67
C GLY A 320 7.12 6.09 -7.84
N ARG A 321 7.66 6.47 -6.69
CA ARG A 321 8.15 5.53 -5.69
C ARG A 321 7.50 5.88 -4.36
N TRP A 322 7.04 4.87 -3.67
CA TRP A 322 6.48 4.97 -2.34
C TRP A 322 7.42 4.33 -1.34
N ALA A 323 7.52 4.92 -0.18
CA ALA A 323 8.31 4.36 0.90
C ALA A 323 7.43 4.12 2.13
N SER A 324 7.63 2.99 2.77
CA SER A 324 7.14 2.75 4.11
C SER A 324 8.10 3.40 5.11
N TRP A 325 7.54 4.10 6.08
CA TRP A 325 8.24 4.83 7.13
C TRP A 325 7.87 4.27 8.50
N GLN A 326 8.86 3.99 9.32
CA GLN A 326 8.66 3.42 10.63
C GLN A 326 9.26 4.30 11.74
N ALA A 327 8.55 4.40 12.85
CA ALA A 327 9.01 5.04 14.07
C ALA A 327 8.56 4.24 15.29
N GLU A 328 9.41 4.13 16.30
CA GLU A 328 8.98 3.61 17.60
C GLU A 328 7.87 4.49 18.16
N THR A 329 6.85 3.87 18.74
CA THR A 329 5.68 4.58 19.29
C THR A 329 6.11 5.62 20.35
N GLU A 330 7.08 5.28 21.19
CA GLU A 330 7.65 6.19 22.21
C GLU A 330 8.35 7.39 21.58
N GLN A 331 9.09 7.18 20.48
CA GLN A 331 9.76 8.26 19.74
C GLN A 331 8.72 9.24 19.16
N ALA A 332 7.62 8.72 18.60
CA ALA A 332 6.56 9.54 18.04
C ALA A 332 5.80 10.35 19.11
N LEU A 333 5.79 9.90 20.35
CA LEU A 333 5.23 10.62 21.50
C LEU A 333 6.14 11.74 22.01
N ALA A 334 7.46 11.64 21.79
CA ALA A 334 8.41 12.62 22.30
C ALA A 334 8.15 14.03 21.72
N PRO A 335 8.42 15.11 22.47
CA PRO A 335 8.36 16.46 21.91
C PRO A 335 9.37 16.62 20.77
N PRO A 336 9.07 17.44 19.74
CA PRO A 336 10.01 17.68 18.65
C PRO A 336 11.33 18.18 19.24
N ARG A 337 12.45 17.57 18.81
CA ARG A 337 13.77 18.10 19.15
C ARG A 337 13.86 19.50 18.57
N LEU A 338 14.02 20.51 19.41
CA LEU A 338 14.32 21.86 18.96
C LEU A 338 15.66 21.79 18.19
N ALA A 339 15.63 22.11 16.90
CA ALA A 339 16.85 22.28 16.13
C ALA A 339 17.68 23.39 16.79
N GLY A 340 18.75 23.04 17.51
CA GLY A 340 19.61 24.03 18.15
C GLY A 340 20.32 23.63 19.44
N SER A 341 20.15 22.44 20.01
CA SER A 341 21.04 22.02 21.11
C SER A 341 22.18 21.15 20.57
N SER A 342 23.20 21.79 19.99
CA SER A 342 24.54 21.19 19.89
C SER A 342 24.97 20.86 21.31
N ALA A 343 25.12 19.57 21.61
CA ALA A 343 25.73 19.14 22.86
C ALA A 343 27.12 19.78 22.96
N GLY A 344 27.25 20.65 23.95
CA GLY A 344 28.55 21.25 24.28
C GLY A 344 29.57 20.15 24.53
N ALA A 345 30.65 20.15 23.77
CA ALA A 345 31.80 19.30 24.03
C ALA A 345 32.30 19.50 25.46
N PRO A 346 32.63 18.44 26.22
CA PRO A 346 33.21 18.62 27.55
C PRO A 346 34.61 19.26 27.39
N GLY A 347 34.76 20.45 28.02
CA GLY A 347 35.97 21.19 28.03
C GLY A 347 37.14 20.35 28.55
N ARG A 348 38.17 20.19 27.74
CA ARG A 348 39.47 19.66 28.17
C ARG A 348 40.10 20.66 29.16
N SER A 349 40.06 20.34 30.44
CA SER A 349 40.86 21.02 31.47
C SER A 349 42.34 20.77 31.19
N GLY A 350 43.02 21.78 30.65
CA GLY A 350 44.49 21.79 30.48
C GLY A 350 45.15 21.88 31.83
N ARG A 351 45.75 20.78 32.30
CA ARG A 351 46.76 20.83 33.38
C ARG A 351 48.02 21.47 32.83
N ARG A 352 48.28 22.70 33.21
CA ARG A 352 49.59 23.34 33.10
C ARG A 352 50.57 22.62 34.04
N ARG A 353 51.59 21.93 33.53
CA ARG A 353 52.74 21.52 34.28
C ARG A 353 53.64 22.75 34.45
N ARG A 354 53.92 23.12 35.71
CA ARG A 354 55.00 24.05 36.08
C ARG A 354 56.33 23.38 35.75
N ALA A 355 57.19 24.10 35.03
CA ALA A 355 58.58 23.80 34.92
C ALA A 355 59.27 24.40 36.15
N ASP A 356 60.06 23.62 36.88
CA ASP A 356 60.97 24.04 37.87
C ASP A 356 62.33 24.31 37.17
N PRO A 357 63.04 25.42 37.48
CA PRO A 357 64.37 25.63 37.00
C PRO A 357 65.38 25.27 38.13
N GLY A 358 66.41 24.53 37.82
CA GLY A 358 67.54 24.36 38.75
C GLY A 358 68.41 23.14 38.46
N GLY A 359 69.65 23.41 38.07
CA GLY A 359 70.78 22.50 38.18
C GLY A 359 71.36 22.13 36.85
#